data_1fa5d40c000c52fa083a82c9595b9e50
#
_entry.id   1fa5d40c000c52fa083a82c9595b9e50
#
_cell.length_a   1.000
_cell.length_b   1.000
_cell.length_c   1.000
_cell.angle_alpha   90.00
_cell.angle_beta   90.00
_cell.angle_gamma   90.00
#
_symmetry.space_group_name_H-M   'P 1'
#
loop_
_entity.id
_entity.type
_entity.pdbx_description
1 polymer ?
#
loop_
_entity_poly.entity_id
_entity_poly.type
_entity_poly.pdbx_seq_one_letter_code
_entity_poly.pdbx_strand_id
1 'polypeptide(L)'
;FRRVLFRSRIQNGRCTGVETSRGFIAARKVGCAVAGSSSRVMQAAGMRLPIESHVLQAFVSEGLKPIIPGVITYGGGHFYISQSDKGGLVFGGDIDMYNSYAQRGNLPVVEDVCEGGMTLMPMIGRARMVRMWGGIMDMSMDGSPIIDRTHIDGLYFNGGWCYGGFKATPASGWGFAHLLATDTPHETATAYRMDRFERGYMIDEKGSGAQPNQH
;
A
#
# COMPACT_ATOMS: atom_id res chain seq x y z
N PHE A 1 17.05 -3.57 17.12
CA PHE A 1 16.16 -4.59 16.51
C PHE A 1 14.80 -4.57 17.21
N ARG A 2 13.80 -3.87 16.66
CA ARG A 2 12.42 -4.08 17.09
C ARG A 2 12.02 -5.48 16.61
N ARG A 3 11.77 -6.38 17.54
CA ARG A 3 11.20 -7.71 17.25
C ARG A 3 9.90 -7.53 16.47
N VAL A 4 9.69 -8.36 15.45
CA VAL A 4 8.39 -8.44 14.77
C VAL A 4 7.36 -8.77 15.84
N LEU A 5 6.45 -7.83 16.11
CA LEU A 5 5.46 -7.94 17.19
C LEU A 5 4.34 -8.96 16.87
N PHE A 6 4.28 -9.42 15.61
CA PHE A 6 3.30 -10.38 15.11
C PHE A 6 3.96 -11.40 14.20
N ARG A 7 3.63 -12.66 14.41
CA ARG A 7 4.10 -13.76 13.58
C ARG A 7 3.02 -14.83 13.49
N SER A 8 2.67 -15.25 12.28
CA SER A 8 1.82 -16.43 12.07
C SER A 8 2.53 -17.66 12.56
N ARG A 9 1.85 -18.48 13.39
CA ARG A 9 2.37 -19.77 13.83
C ARG A 9 1.95 -20.84 12.83
N ILE A 10 2.94 -21.45 12.16
CA ILE A 10 2.73 -22.49 11.17
C ILE A 10 3.17 -23.82 11.78
N GLN A 11 2.30 -24.84 11.72
CA GLN A 11 2.57 -26.20 12.17
C GLN A 11 2.03 -27.18 11.12
N ASN A 12 2.87 -28.08 10.65
CA ASN A 12 2.51 -29.09 9.64
C ASN A 12 1.77 -28.49 8.41
N GLY A 13 2.25 -27.37 7.88
CA GLY A 13 1.66 -26.72 6.69
C GLY A 13 0.38 -25.92 6.97
N ARG A 14 -0.03 -25.78 8.24
CA ARG A 14 -1.23 -25.08 8.65
C ARG A 14 -0.92 -23.91 9.57
N CYS A 15 -1.63 -22.79 9.37
CA CYS A 15 -1.63 -21.67 10.29
C CYS A 15 -2.56 -22.00 11.48
N THR A 16 -2.00 -21.97 12.70
CA THR A 16 -2.73 -22.31 13.94
C THR A 16 -3.05 -21.09 14.79
N GLY A 17 -2.59 -19.92 14.37
CA GLY A 17 -2.83 -18.66 15.07
C GLY A 17 -1.71 -17.66 14.89
N VAL A 18 -1.69 -16.65 15.75
CA VAL A 18 -0.76 -15.52 15.69
C VAL A 18 -0.05 -15.32 17.02
N GLU A 19 1.27 -15.24 16.98
CA GLU A 19 2.11 -14.79 18.09
C GLU A 19 2.05 -13.27 18.16
N THR A 20 1.74 -12.74 19.32
CA THR A 20 1.69 -11.29 19.57
C THR A 20 2.58 -10.92 20.76
N SER A 21 2.82 -9.63 20.96
CA SER A 21 3.51 -9.13 22.16
C SER A 21 2.76 -9.44 23.46
N ARG A 22 1.47 -9.79 23.38
CA ARG A 22 0.60 -10.13 24.51
C ARG A 22 0.35 -11.63 24.66
N GLY A 23 1.00 -12.46 23.85
CA GLY A 23 0.85 -13.92 23.84
C GLY A 23 0.30 -14.47 22.54
N PHE A 24 0.07 -15.75 22.53
CA PHE A 24 -0.47 -16.48 21.39
C PHE A 24 -2.00 -16.40 21.33
N ILE A 25 -2.50 -16.12 20.13
CA ILE A 25 -3.94 -16.15 19.80
C ILE A 25 -4.17 -17.33 18.86
N ALA A 26 -4.84 -18.35 19.34
CA ALA A 26 -5.23 -19.50 18.52
C ALA A 26 -6.34 -19.10 17.54
N ALA A 27 -6.21 -19.48 16.28
CA ALA A 27 -7.20 -19.23 15.25
C ALA A 27 -7.18 -20.33 14.19
N ARG A 28 -8.36 -20.67 13.67
CA ARG A 28 -8.49 -21.64 12.57
C ARG A 28 -8.16 -20.99 11.22
N LYS A 29 -8.40 -19.70 11.08
CA LYS A 29 -8.13 -18.90 9.89
C LYS A 29 -7.50 -17.57 10.30
N VAL A 30 -6.49 -17.17 9.59
CA VAL A 30 -5.77 -15.89 9.78
C VAL A 30 -5.74 -15.14 8.47
N GLY A 31 -6.31 -13.94 8.46
CA GLY A 31 -6.24 -13.00 7.34
C GLY A 31 -5.08 -12.02 7.52
N CYS A 32 -4.20 -11.96 6.56
CA CYS A 32 -3.08 -11.03 6.52
C CYS A 32 -3.43 -9.84 5.63
N ALA A 33 -3.62 -8.65 6.24
CA ALA A 33 -3.91 -7.38 5.58
C ALA A 33 -3.04 -6.29 6.22
N VAL A 34 -1.76 -6.27 5.87
CA VAL A 34 -0.71 -5.49 6.57
C VAL A 34 0.02 -4.50 5.65
N ALA A 35 -0.55 -4.22 4.50
CA ALA A 35 -0.08 -3.22 3.52
C ALA A 35 1.45 -3.29 3.30
N GLY A 36 2.17 -2.20 3.42
CA GLY A 36 3.62 -2.12 3.21
C GLY A 36 4.47 -3.09 4.03
N SER A 37 3.91 -3.75 5.05
CA SER A 37 4.60 -4.79 5.82
C SER A 37 4.37 -6.20 5.28
N SER A 38 3.63 -6.37 4.19
CA SER A 38 3.18 -7.65 3.64
C SER A 38 4.33 -8.61 3.39
N SER A 39 5.35 -8.21 2.67
CA SER A 39 6.50 -9.06 2.35
C SER A 39 7.24 -9.54 3.60
N ARG A 40 7.43 -8.67 4.60
CA ARG A 40 8.09 -9.06 5.86
C ARG A 40 7.27 -10.05 6.69
N VAL A 41 5.97 -9.81 6.78
CA VAL A 41 5.06 -10.67 7.57
C VAL A 41 4.93 -12.04 6.92
N MET A 42 4.77 -12.08 5.60
CA MET A 42 4.63 -13.34 4.87
C MET A 42 5.97 -14.09 4.77
N GLN A 43 7.10 -13.40 4.68
CA GLN A 43 8.42 -14.03 4.78
C GLN A 43 8.63 -14.71 6.14
N ALA A 44 8.12 -14.14 7.22
CA ALA A 44 8.15 -14.76 8.54
C ALA A 44 7.27 -16.03 8.64
N ALA A 45 6.31 -16.20 7.72
CA ALA A 45 5.52 -17.41 7.54
C ALA A 45 6.13 -18.39 6.50
N GLY A 46 7.32 -18.08 5.97
CA GLY A 46 8.01 -18.90 4.97
C GLY A 46 7.59 -18.65 3.52
N MET A 47 6.87 -17.56 3.25
CA MET A 47 6.38 -17.20 1.91
C MET A 47 7.09 -15.99 1.34
N ARG A 48 7.39 -16.01 0.04
CA ARG A 48 7.76 -14.82 -0.73
C ARG A 48 6.55 -14.34 -1.52
N LEU A 49 6.29 -13.05 -1.46
CA LEU A 49 5.26 -12.40 -2.27
C LEU A 49 5.90 -11.62 -3.42
N PRO A 50 5.24 -11.53 -4.58
CA PRO A 50 5.62 -10.64 -5.68
C PRO A 50 5.22 -9.19 -5.34
N ILE A 51 5.67 -8.71 -4.20
CA ILE A 51 5.34 -7.38 -3.64
C ILE A 51 6.63 -6.76 -3.12
N GLU A 52 6.89 -5.54 -3.55
CA GLU A 52 7.95 -4.69 -3.02
C GLU A 52 7.37 -3.60 -2.12
N SER A 53 8.18 -3.14 -1.16
CA SER A 53 7.78 -2.10 -0.22
C SER A 53 8.52 -0.82 -0.54
N HIS A 54 7.79 0.22 -0.93
CA HIS A 54 8.33 1.53 -1.28
C HIS A 54 7.79 2.61 -0.36
N VAL A 55 8.57 3.65 -0.13
CA VAL A 55 8.14 4.78 0.69
C VAL A 55 7.46 5.81 -0.19
N LEU A 56 6.20 6.11 0.10
CA LEU A 56 5.48 7.25 -0.45
C LEU A 56 5.58 8.41 0.51
N GLN A 57 5.94 9.59 0.00
CA GLN A 57 6.08 10.79 0.83
C GLN A 57 4.89 11.72 0.68
N ALA A 58 4.54 12.34 1.78
CA ALA A 58 3.51 13.36 1.84
C ALA A 58 3.97 14.58 2.63
N PHE A 59 3.43 15.72 2.30
CA PHE A 59 3.84 17.03 2.76
C PHE A 59 2.64 17.84 3.21
N VAL A 60 2.86 18.76 4.17
CA VAL A 60 1.85 19.73 4.60
C VAL A 60 2.46 21.13 4.62
N SER A 61 1.77 22.08 4.01
CA SER A 61 2.12 23.49 4.07
C SER A 61 1.60 24.17 5.34
N GLU A 62 2.04 25.39 5.57
CA GLU A 62 1.34 26.33 6.44
C GLU A 62 -0.11 26.55 5.98
N GLY A 63 -0.96 27.09 6.87
CA GLY A 63 -2.36 27.37 6.54
C GLY A 63 -2.48 28.54 5.55
N LEU A 64 -3.22 28.30 4.48
CA LEU A 64 -3.55 29.29 3.45
C LEU A 64 -5.06 29.55 3.45
N LYS A 65 -5.50 30.60 2.79
CA LYS A 65 -6.92 30.82 2.50
C LYS A 65 -7.47 29.64 1.69
N PRO A 66 -8.77 29.30 1.80
CA PRO A 66 -9.38 28.25 0.99
C PRO A 66 -9.22 28.52 -0.51
N ILE A 67 -8.58 27.59 -1.22
CA ILE A 67 -8.31 27.66 -2.66
C ILE A 67 -8.58 26.37 -3.40
N ILE A 68 -8.64 25.23 -2.69
CA ILE A 68 -8.85 23.91 -3.27
C ILE A 68 -10.09 23.29 -2.61
N PRO A 69 -11.22 23.17 -3.34
CA PRO A 69 -12.47 22.62 -2.77
C PRO A 69 -12.51 21.09 -2.73
N GLY A 70 -11.52 20.40 -3.29
CA GLY A 70 -11.49 18.93 -3.39
C GLY A 70 -10.09 18.40 -3.51
N VAL A 71 -9.94 17.15 -3.97
CA VAL A 71 -8.65 16.54 -4.27
C VAL A 71 -8.36 16.71 -5.75
N ILE A 72 -7.18 17.21 -6.07
CA ILE A 72 -6.66 17.30 -7.43
C ILE A 72 -5.54 16.27 -7.58
N THR A 73 -5.59 15.48 -8.65
CA THR A 73 -4.53 14.53 -9.00
C THR A 73 -4.00 14.84 -10.39
N TYR A 74 -2.70 14.77 -10.55
CA TYR A 74 -2.01 14.98 -11.82
C TYR A 74 -1.09 13.78 -12.09
N GLY A 75 -1.57 12.86 -12.93
CA GLY A 75 -0.88 11.59 -13.19
C GLY A 75 0.46 11.75 -13.89
N GLY A 76 0.60 12.71 -14.81
CA GLY A 76 1.84 12.96 -15.54
C GLY A 76 2.99 13.53 -14.67
N GLY A 77 2.66 14.07 -13.48
CA GLY A 77 3.66 14.56 -12.54
C GLY A 77 3.65 13.77 -11.22
N HIS A 78 3.02 12.60 -11.17
CA HIS A 78 2.86 11.77 -9.96
C HIS A 78 2.50 12.61 -8.73
N PHE A 79 1.55 13.53 -8.88
CA PHE A 79 1.24 14.53 -7.89
C PHE A 79 -0.23 14.52 -7.51
N TYR A 80 -0.51 14.64 -6.23
CA TYR A 80 -1.84 14.93 -5.71
C TYR A 80 -1.79 16.06 -4.69
N ILE A 81 -2.88 16.82 -4.58
CA ILE A 81 -3.03 17.87 -3.60
C ILE A 81 -4.47 18.00 -3.13
N SER A 82 -4.62 18.29 -1.85
CA SER A 82 -5.87 18.69 -1.23
C SER A 82 -5.62 19.80 -0.22
N GLN A 83 -6.67 20.41 0.28
CA GLN A 83 -6.56 21.40 1.34
C GLN A 83 -7.38 20.95 2.54
N SER A 84 -6.77 21.01 3.72
CA SER A 84 -7.45 20.69 4.98
C SER A 84 -8.35 21.83 5.42
N ASP A 85 -9.31 21.55 6.31
CA ASP A 85 -10.20 22.55 6.93
C ASP A 85 -9.43 23.66 7.66
N LYS A 86 -8.19 23.39 8.08
CA LYS A 86 -7.29 24.36 8.72
C LYS A 86 -6.48 25.19 7.70
N GLY A 87 -6.72 24.99 6.41
CA GLY A 87 -6.05 25.72 5.33
C GLY A 87 -4.72 25.12 4.85
N GLY A 88 -4.14 24.15 5.55
CA GLY A 88 -2.90 23.51 5.12
C GLY A 88 -3.09 22.70 3.84
N LEU A 89 -2.22 22.92 2.84
CA LEU A 89 -2.16 22.08 1.65
C LEU A 89 -1.51 20.74 2.03
N VAL A 90 -2.18 19.64 1.70
CA VAL A 90 -1.67 18.27 1.85
C VAL A 90 -1.39 17.74 0.46
N PHE A 91 -0.15 17.45 0.16
CA PHE A 91 0.29 17.01 -1.17
C PHE A 91 1.38 15.96 -1.10
N GLY A 92 1.57 15.26 -2.21
CA GLY A 92 2.54 14.19 -2.37
C GLY A 92 2.34 13.49 -3.70
N GLY A 93 2.87 12.29 -3.86
CA GLY A 93 2.57 11.49 -5.05
C GLY A 93 3.68 10.60 -5.54
N ASP A 94 4.92 10.94 -5.28
CA ASP A 94 6.04 10.13 -5.72
C ASP A 94 6.56 9.18 -4.65
N ILE A 95 7.21 8.11 -5.08
CA ILE A 95 7.74 7.04 -4.23
C ILE A 95 9.25 6.92 -4.36
N ASP A 96 9.88 6.40 -3.33
CA ASP A 96 11.28 5.99 -3.40
C ASP A 96 11.43 4.87 -4.45
N MET A 97 12.40 5.03 -5.35
CA MET A 97 12.67 4.07 -6.42
C MET A 97 13.40 2.80 -5.96
N TYR A 98 13.53 2.60 -4.66
CA TYR A 98 14.14 1.41 -4.07
C TYR A 98 13.29 0.83 -2.96
N ASN A 99 13.37 -0.48 -2.79
CA ASN A 99 12.64 -1.20 -1.75
C ASN A 99 13.14 -0.76 -0.36
N SER A 100 12.24 -0.23 0.45
CA SER A 100 12.57 0.32 1.78
C SER A 100 11.41 0.20 2.77
N TYR A 101 11.77 0.08 4.05
CA TYR A 101 10.86 0.17 5.19
C TYR A 101 11.10 1.43 6.03
N ALA A 102 11.82 2.39 5.51
CA ALA A 102 12.01 3.68 6.15
C ALA A 102 10.68 4.45 6.22
N GLN A 103 10.36 5.02 7.37
CA GLN A 103 9.14 5.86 7.54
C GLN A 103 9.52 7.35 7.57
N ARG A 104 10.53 7.71 6.81
CA ARG A 104 11.02 9.08 6.65
C ARG A 104 11.31 9.32 5.17
N GLY A 105 11.14 10.57 4.76
CA GLY A 105 11.39 10.97 3.41
C GLY A 105 12.88 11.13 3.08
N ASN A 106 13.15 11.39 1.80
CA ASN A 106 14.45 11.77 1.25
C ASN A 106 14.31 13.05 0.41
N LEU A 107 15.41 13.74 0.17
CA LEU A 107 15.42 14.99 -0.57
C LEU A 107 15.04 14.84 -2.05
N PRO A 108 15.51 13.85 -2.82
CA PRO A 108 15.12 13.69 -4.21
C PRO A 108 13.60 13.67 -4.41
N VAL A 109 12.86 12.88 -3.63
CA VAL A 109 11.39 12.85 -3.72
C VAL A 109 10.75 14.19 -3.30
N VAL A 110 11.37 14.92 -2.36
CA VAL A 110 10.90 16.28 -2.01
C VAL A 110 11.03 17.21 -3.22
N GLU A 111 12.15 17.15 -3.92
CA GLU A 111 12.42 17.98 -5.10
C GLU A 111 11.42 17.64 -6.22
N ASP A 112 11.27 16.36 -6.57
CA ASP A 112 10.36 15.90 -7.62
C ASP A 112 8.90 16.28 -7.36
N VAL A 113 8.41 16.03 -6.15
CA VAL A 113 7.04 16.37 -5.77
C VAL A 113 6.80 17.86 -5.75
N CYS A 114 7.78 18.67 -5.29
CA CYS A 114 7.67 20.12 -5.31
C CYS A 114 7.71 20.67 -6.73
N GLU A 115 8.55 20.14 -7.61
CA GLU A 115 8.61 20.54 -9.02
C GLU A 115 7.30 20.24 -9.74
N GLY A 116 6.77 19.01 -9.61
CA GLY A 116 5.46 18.63 -10.14
C GLY A 116 4.34 19.51 -9.60
N GLY A 117 4.36 19.76 -8.30
CA GLY A 117 3.39 20.64 -7.65
C GLY A 117 3.47 22.09 -8.14
N MET A 118 4.65 22.66 -8.29
CA MET A 118 4.85 24.03 -8.78
C MET A 118 4.52 24.16 -10.27
N THR A 119 4.70 23.12 -11.05
CA THR A 119 4.29 23.10 -12.46
C THR A 119 2.77 23.21 -12.57
N LEU A 120 2.02 22.51 -11.74
CA LEU A 120 0.56 22.57 -11.72
C LEU A 120 0.05 23.83 -11.03
N MET A 121 0.63 24.19 -9.90
CA MET A 121 0.22 25.30 -9.03
C MET A 121 1.44 26.11 -8.56
N PRO A 122 1.92 27.09 -9.33
CA PRO A 122 3.15 27.85 -9.00
C PRO A 122 3.13 28.52 -7.62
N MET A 123 1.95 28.76 -7.06
CA MET A 123 1.81 29.33 -5.72
C MET A 123 2.36 28.43 -4.59
N ILE A 124 2.47 27.12 -4.81
CA ILE A 124 3.02 26.17 -3.83
C ILE A 124 4.46 26.56 -3.47
N GLY A 125 5.24 27.04 -4.44
CA GLY A 125 6.61 27.51 -4.21
C GLY A 125 6.76 28.72 -3.26
N ARG A 126 5.65 29.37 -2.89
CA ARG A 126 5.62 30.46 -1.90
C ARG A 126 5.13 30.01 -0.53
N ALA A 127 4.55 28.83 -0.42
CA ALA A 127 4.07 28.28 0.84
C ALA A 127 5.21 27.58 1.60
N ARG A 128 5.25 27.78 2.91
CA ARG A 128 6.23 27.05 3.74
C ARG A 128 5.76 25.64 4.00
N MET A 129 6.63 24.66 3.75
CA MET A 129 6.42 23.30 4.16
C MET A 129 6.66 23.17 5.66
N VAL A 130 5.66 22.76 6.43
CA VAL A 130 5.76 22.63 7.90
C VAL A 130 5.93 21.20 8.37
N ARG A 131 5.60 20.22 7.54
CA ARG A 131 5.74 18.78 7.87
C ARG A 131 5.89 17.94 6.61
N MET A 132 6.69 16.89 6.75
CA MET A 132 6.72 15.77 5.82
C MET A 132 6.74 14.44 6.58
N TRP A 133 6.24 13.38 5.95
CA TRP A 133 6.31 12.01 6.46
C TRP A 133 6.34 11.01 5.31
N GLY A 134 6.78 9.79 5.60
CA GLY A 134 6.76 8.66 4.67
C GLY A 134 5.85 7.55 5.17
N GLY A 135 5.06 6.97 4.28
CA GLY A 135 4.29 5.75 4.50
C GLY A 135 4.83 4.63 3.61
N ILE A 136 4.77 3.39 4.09
CA ILE A 136 5.25 2.25 3.32
C ILE A 136 4.10 1.69 2.50
N MET A 137 4.25 1.68 1.18
CA MET A 137 3.33 1.09 0.22
C MET A 137 3.74 -0.34 -0.13
N ASP A 138 2.75 -1.14 -0.47
CA ASP A 138 2.88 -2.50 -0.98
C ASP A 138 2.65 -2.51 -2.51
N MET A 139 3.75 -2.51 -3.26
CA MET A 139 3.74 -2.46 -4.72
C MET A 139 3.79 -3.87 -5.28
N SER A 140 2.68 -4.35 -5.85
CA SER A 140 2.65 -5.61 -6.60
C SER A 140 3.30 -5.44 -7.97
N MET A 141 3.79 -6.54 -8.54
CA MET A 141 4.51 -6.50 -9.82
C MET A 141 3.66 -6.02 -11.01
N ASP A 142 2.34 -6.19 -10.94
CA ASP A 142 1.40 -5.82 -12.02
C ASP A 142 0.47 -4.67 -11.65
N GLY A 143 0.72 -4.01 -10.53
CA GLY A 143 -0.10 -2.89 -10.07
C GLY A 143 -1.46 -3.27 -9.46
N SER A 144 -1.80 -4.55 -9.48
CA SER A 144 -3.09 -5.05 -8.99
C SER A 144 -2.95 -5.82 -7.69
N PRO A 145 -3.97 -5.77 -6.81
CA PRO A 145 -3.90 -6.43 -5.51
C PRO A 145 -3.88 -7.95 -5.63
N ILE A 146 -3.54 -8.59 -4.52
CA ILE A 146 -3.70 -10.03 -4.31
C ILE A 146 -4.73 -10.22 -3.22
N ILE A 147 -5.82 -10.94 -3.53
CA ILE A 147 -6.86 -11.33 -2.58
C ILE A 147 -7.06 -12.83 -2.72
N ASP A 148 -6.36 -13.63 -1.94
CA ASP A 148 -6.37 -15.08 -2.15
C ASP A 148 -6.07 -15.87 -0.87
N ARG A 149 -6.31 -17.17 -0.98
CA ARG A 149 -5.75 -18.14 -0.05
C ARG A 149 -4.28 -18.34 -0.36
N THR A 150 -3.49 -18.61 0.67
CA THR A 150 -2.10 -19.00 0.46
C THR A 150 -1.99 -20.54 0.34
N HIS A 151 -0.81 -21.03 -0.01
CA HIS A 151 -0.52 -22.47 0.04
C HIS A 151 -0.44 -23.01 1.47
N ILE A 152 -0.42 -22.14 2.49
CA ILE A 152 -0.47 -22.52 3.90
C ILE A 152 -1.93 -22.60 4.32
N ASP A 153 -2.40 -23.77 4.72
CA ASP A 153 -3.78 -23.95 5.14
C ASP A 153 -4.15 -23.00 6.28
N GLY A 154 -5.32 -22.37 6.19
CA GLY A 154 -5.80 -21.40 7.16
C GLY A 154 -5.13 -20.03 7.12
N LEU A 155 -4.22 -19.74 6.17
CA LEU A 155 -3.61 -18.43 5.98
C LEU A 155 -4.10 -17.78 4.68
N TYR A 156 -4.63 -16.57 4.78
CA TYR A 156 -5.22 -15.79 3.68
C TYR A 156 -4.50 -14.44 3.57
N PHE A 157 -4.51 -13.88 2.38
CA PHE A 157 -3.80 -12.65 2.10
C PHE A 157 -4.67 -11.64 1.34
N ASN A 158 -4.59 -10.38 1.74
CA ASN A 158 -5.13 -9.22 1.03
C ASN A 158 -4.10 -8.08 1.11
N GLY A 159 -3.50 -7.73 -0.03
CA GLY A 159 -2.47 -6.70 -0.10
C GLY A 159 -1.97 -6.50 -1.52
N GLY A 160 -0.89 -5.70 -1.68
CA GLY A 160 -0.37 -5.33 -3.00
C GLY A 160 -1.22 -4.29 -3.71
N TRP A 161 -1.82 -3.38 -2.94
CA TRP A 161 -2.81 -2.41 -3.43
C TRP A 161 -2.22 -1.20 -4.15
N CYS A 162 -0.91 -1.04 -4.13
CA CYS A 162 -0.25 0.08 -4.78
C CYS A 162 -0.92 1.42 -4.40
N TYR A 163 -1.36 2.20 -5.38
CA TYR A 163 -2.05 3.47 -5.17
C TYR A 163 -3.58 3.34 -4.95
N GLY A 164 -4.14 2.14 -5.14
CA GLY A 164 -5.59 1.91 -5.17
C GLY A 164 -6.25 1.62 -3.83
N GLY A 165 -5.49 1.35 -2.78
CA GLY A 165 -5.96 0.71 -1.55
C GLY A 165 -7.04 1.46 -0.80
N PHE A 166 -6.90 2.77 -0.60
CA PHE A 166 -7.84 3.55 0.19
C PHE A 166 -9.27 3.53 -0.40
N LYS A 167 -9.40 3.83 -1.67
CA LYS A 167 -10.71 3.86 -2.36
C LYS A 167 -11.36 2.47 -2.47
N ALA A 168 -10.55 1.42 -2.52
CA ALA A 168 -11.02 0.05 -2.63
C ALA A 168 -11.35 -0.61 -1.28
N THR A 169 -11.06 0.04 -0.15
CA THR A 169 -11.18 -0.53 1.21
C THR A 169 -12.53 -1.20 1.47
N PRO A 170 -13.70 -0.60 1.17
CA PRO A 170 -14.99 -1.25 1.45
C PRO A 170 -15.19 -2.54 0.66
N ALA A 171 -14.95 -2.51 -0.65
CA ALA A 171 -15.14 -3.66 -1.53
C ALA A 171 -14.13 -4.77 -1.25
N SER A 172 -12.84 -4.41 -1.04
CA SER A 172 -11.80 -5.38 -0.74
C SER A 172 -11.99 -6.03 0.63
N GLY A 173 -12.40 -5.26 1.62
CA GLY A 173 -12.70 -5.77 2.96
C GLY A 173 -13.86 -6.75 2.93
N TRP A 174 -14.92 -6.44 2.22
CA TRP A 174 -16.07 -7.32 2.05
C TRP A 174 -15.71 -8.60 1.27
N GLY A 175 -15.02 -8.49 0.12
CA GLY A 175 -14.57 -9.64 -0.66
C GLY A 175 -13.60 -10.54 0.09
N PHE A 176 -12.70 -9.95 0.89
CA PHE A 176 -11.80 -10.72 1.75
C PHE A 176 -12.52 -11.42 2.91
N ALA A 177 -13.51 -10.77 3.52
CA ALA A 177 -14.36 -11.39 4.53
C ALA A 177 -15.16 -12.58 3.95
N HIS A 178 -15.69 -12.43 2.73
CA HIS A 178 -16.36 -13.52 2.02
C HIS A 178 -15.40 -14.71 1.81
N LEU A 179 -14.18 -14.46 1.32
CA LEU A 179 -13.15 -15.48 1.13
C LEU A 179 -12.82 -16.20 2.44
N LEU A 180 -12.64 -15.47 3.53
CA LEU A 180 -12.39 -16.04 4.86
C LEU A 180 -13.55 -16.90 5.36
N ALA A 181 -14.78 -16.50 5.08
CA ALA A 181 -15.96 -17.24 5.53
C ALA A 181 -16.21 -18.52 4.74
N THR A 182 -16.06 -18.45 3.42
CA THR A 182 -16.53 -19.49 2.48
C THR A 182 -15.41 -20.32 1.86
N ASP A 183 -14.14 -19.94 2.01
CA ASP A 183 -12.96 -20.49 1.32
C ASP A 183 -13.01 -20.31 -0.21
N THR A 184 -13.92 -19.48 -0.71
CA THR A 184 -14.13 -19.22 -2.13
C THR A 184 -14.02 -17.72 -2.39
N PRO A 185 -13.27 -17.29 -3.40
CA PRO A 185 -13.20 -15.87 -3.74
C PRO A 185 -14.57 -15.37 -4.23
N HIS A 186 -14.92 -14.16 -3.84
CA HIS A 186 -16.09 -13.48 -4.40
C HIS A 186 -15.86 -13.20 -5.90
N GLU A 187 -16.91 -13.11 -6.70
CA GLU A 187 -16.83 -12.89 -8.15
C GLU A 187 -15.99 -11.67 -8.53
N THR A 188 -16.07 -10.59 -7.77
CA THR A 188 -15.27 -9.36 -7.97
C THR A 188 -13.79 -9.52 -7.62
N ALA A 189 -13.40 -10.61 -6.96
CA ALA A 189 -12.02 -10.88 -6.53
C ALA A 189 -11.37 -12.06 -7.26
N THR A 190 -12.09 -12.72 -8.18
CA THR A 190 -11.60 -13.94 -8.85
C THR A 190 -10.36 -13.72 -9.70
N ALA A 191 -10.15 -12.52 -10.21
CA ALA A 191 -8.97 -12.16 -10.99
C ALA A 191 -7.71 -11.96 -10.12
N TYR A 192 -7.87 -11.61 -8.84
CA TYR A 192 -6.77 -11.17 -7.97
C TYR A 192 -6.08 -12.32 -7.24
N ARG A 193 -5.97 -13.47 -7.91
CA ARG A 193 -5.32 -14.67 -7.39
C ARG A 193 -3.82 -14.51 -7.30
N MET A 194 -3.22 -15.15 -6.30
CA MET A 194 -1.77 -15.16 -6.08
C MET A 194 -1.04 -15.94 -7.18
N ASP A 195 -1.62 -17.06 -7.65
CA ASP A 195 -1.02 -17.94 -8.65
C ASP A 195 -0.94 -17.34 -10.07
N ARG A 196 -1.54 -16.17 -10.31
CA ARG A 196 -1.49 -15.50 -11.62
C ARG A 196 -0.06 -15.18 -12.07
N PHE A 197 0.82 -14.86 -11.11
CA PHE A 197 2.23 -14.57 -11.43
C PHE A 197 3.00 -15.81 -11.87
N GLU A 198 2.74 -16.96 -11.25
CA GLU A 198 3.33 -18.25 -11.64
C GLU A 198 2.84 -18.71 -13.02
N ARG A 199 1.61 -18.35 -13.37
CA ARG A 199 1.00 -18.64 -14.68
C ARG A 199 1.42 -17.65 -15.77
N GLY A 200 2.20 -16.61 -15.43
CA GLY A 200 2.57 -15.57 -16.36
C GLY A 200 1.40 -14.66 -16.78
N TYR A 201 0.30 -14.67 -16.03
CA TYR A 201 -0.83 -13.79 -16.25
C TYR A 201 -0.69 -12.56 -15.35
N MET A 202 -0.79 -11.38 -15.93
CA MET A 202 -0.75 -10.11 -15.22
C MET A 202 -2.04 -9.33 -15.50
N ILE A 203 -2.53 -8.65 -14.47
CA ILE A 203 -3.65 -7.73 -14.58
C ILE A 203 -3.05 -6.35 -14.77
N ASP A 204 -3.24 -5.77 -15.96
CA ASP A 204 -2.78 -4.41 -16.25
C ASP A 204 -3.89 -3.41 -15.86
N GLU A 205 -3.89 -2.96 -14.62
CA GLU A 205 -4.69 -1.81 -14.20
C GLU A 205 -3.95 -0.53 -14.56
N LYS A 206 -4.18 -0.03 -15.76
CA LYS A 206 -3.55 1.20 -16.28
C LYS A 206 -3.62 2.34 -15.27
N GLY A 207 -2.45 2.83 -14.87
CA GLY A 207 -2.32 3.95 -13.95
C GLY A 207 -2.35 3.57 -12.46
N SER A 208 -2.37 2.30 -12.10
CA SER A 208 -2.38 1.85 -10.69
C SER A 208 -1.07 1.19 -10.23
N GLY A 209 -0.18 0.82 -11.13
CA GLY A 209 1.10 0.21 -10.83
C GLY A 209 2.28 1.17 -10.97
N ALA A 210 3.39 0.85 -10.31
CA ALA A 210 4.69 1.39 -10.65
C ALA A 210 5.04 0.88 -12.04
N GLN A 211 4.92 1.74 -13.05
CA GLN A 211 5.39 1.40 -14.37
C GLN A 211 6.90 1.66 -14.40
N PRO A 212 7.74 0.65 -14.63
CA PRO A 212 9.19 0.80 -14.57
C PRO A 212 9.79 1.73 -15.62
N ASN A 213 9.00 2.26 -16.55
CA ASN A 213 9.46 3.04 -17.69
C ASN A 213 8.73 4.39 -17.87
N GLN A 214 8.12 4.94 -16.83
CA GLN A 214 7.54 6.29 -16.86
C GLN A 214 8.49 7.32 -16.23
N HIS A 215 9.74 7.29 -16.66
CA HIS A 215 10.75 8.31 -16.32
C HIS A 215 11.21 8.99 -17.59
#